data_62ab47d250d7edaa608a9cd279e60deb
#
_entry.id   62ab47d250d7edaa608a9cd279e60deb
#
_cell.length_a   1.000
_cell.length_b   1.000
_cell.length_c   1.000
_cell.angle_alpha   90.00
_cell.angle_beta   90.00
_cell.angle_gamma   90.00
#
_symmetry.space_group_name_H-M   'P 1'
#
loop_
_entity.id
_entity.type
_entity.pdbx_description
1 polymer ?
#
loop_
_entity_poly.entity_id
_entity_poly.type
_entity_poly.pdbx_seq_one_letter_code
_entity_poly.pdbx_strand_id
1 'polypeptide(L)'
;GAGAFVCGEGSALTASIEGKRGMPRVKPPRTVEHGLWEKPTVLNNVETYANVPMIIQRGAEWYRGIGTPESPGTKAFALTGNVCNTGLIEVPMGYASAGHRV
;
A
#
# COMPACT_ATOMS: atom_id res chain seq x y z
N GLY A 1 14.60 -7.53 -2.40
CA GLY A 1 14.22 -8.61 -2.18
C GLY A 1 13.81 -9.81 -3.04
N ALA A 2 13.96 -9.75 -4.36
CA ALA A 2 13.67 -10.87 -5.26
C ALA A 2 12.28 -11.53 -5.04
N GLY A 3 11.27 -10.71 -4.71
CA GLY A 3 9.91 -11.21 -4.48
C GLY A 3 9.66 -11.83 -3.12
N ALA A 4 10.63 -11.82 -2.21
CA ALA A 4 10.45 -12.35 -0.87
C ALA A 4 9.45 -11.50 -0.09
N PHE A 5 8.41 -12.14 0.45
CA PHE A 5 7.32 -11.46 1.15
C PHE A 5 7.82 -10.66 2.35
N VAL A 6 8.77 -11.21 3.11
CA VAL A 6 9.32 -10.54 4.30
C VAL A 6 9.97 -9.20 3.95
N CYS A 7 10.52 -9.07 2.74
CA CYS A 7 11.16 -7.82 2.30
C CYS A 7 10.17 -6.70 2.02
N GLY A 8 8.87 -6.95 2.10
CA GLY A 8 7.84 -5.93 2.05
C GLY A 8 7.60 -5.22 3.39
N GLU A 9 8.07 -5.80 4.50
CA GLU A 9 8.03 -5.13 5.79
C GLU A 9 9.03 -3.96 5.77
N GLY A 10 8.65 -2.81 6.36
CA GLY A 10 9.40 -1.57 6.23
C GLY A 10 10.87 -1.66 6.60
N SER A 11 11.19 -2.22 7.75
CA SER A 11 12.60 -2.34 8.18
C SER A 11 13.36 -3.36 7.35
N ALA A 12 12.72 -4.45 6.93
CA ALA A 12 13.32 -5.45 6.07
C ALA A 12 13.60 -4.88 4.67
N LEU A 13 12.67 -4.10 4.12
CA LEU A 13 12.85 -3.41 2.85
C LEU A 13 14.03 -2.45 2.90
N THR A 14 14.12 -1.66 3.97
CA THR A 14 15.23 -0.73 4.20
C THR A 14 16.57 -1.47 4.22
N ALA A 15 16.65 -2.58 4.96
CA ALA A 15 17.86 -3.40 5.02
C ALA A 15 18.21 -3.99 3.65
N SER A 16 17.22 -4.40 2.88
CA SER A 16 17.42 -4.95 1.53
C SER A 16 17.99 -3.88 0.58
N ILE A 17 17.48 -2.65 0.63
CA ILE A 17 17.99 -1.55 -0.18
C ILE A 17 19.45 -1.25 0.18
N GLU A 18 19.79 -1.32 1.46
CA GLU A 18 21.15 -1.10 1.94
C GLU A 18 22.13 -2.23 1.59
N GLY A 19 21.66 -3.28 0.95
CA GLY A 19 22.48 -4.44 0.59
C GLY A 19 22.64 -5.45 1.72
N LYS A 20 21.87 -5.30 2.79
CA LYS A 20 21.90 -6.21 3.93
C LYS A 20 20.79 -7.27 3.78
N ARG A 21 20.87 -8.31 4.61
CA ARG A 21 19.82 -9.33 4.66
C ARG A 21 18.49 -8.68 5.07
N GLY A 22 17.43 -8.97 4.33
CA GLY A 22 16.10 -8.42 4.57
C GLY A 22 15.44 -8.99 5.80
N MET A 23 15.83 -8.53 6.97
CA MET A 23 15.29 -8.96 8.26
C MET A 23 14.58 -7.82 8.95
N PRO A 24 13.38 -8.04 9.52
CA PRO A 24 12.71 -7.02 10.33
C PRO A 24 13.52 -6.63 11.55
N ARG A 25 13.42 -5.36 11.93
CA ARG A 25 14.05 -4.83 13.14
C ARG A 25 13.02 -4.44 14.18
N VAL A 26 13.41 -4.53 15.45
CA VAL A 26 12.58 -4.09 16.56
C VAL A 26 12.52 -2.56 16.60
N LYS A 27 11.35 -2.02 16.83
CA LYS A 27 11.15 -0.59 17.05
C LYS A 27 11.08 -0.31 18.53
N PRO A 28 11.56 0.83 19.06
CA PRO A 28 12.30 1.90 18.40
C PRO A 28 13.73 1.48 18.03
N PRO A 29 14.40 2.22 17.09
CA PRO A 29 13.98 3.49 16.50
C PRO A 29 12.95 3.31 15.37
N ARG A 30 12.14 4.35 15.15
CA ARG A 30 11.20 4.38 14.03
C ARG A 30 11.91 4.80 12.75
N THR A 31 11.37 4.37 11.61
CA THR A 31 11.93 4.69 10.29
C THR A 31 12.03 6.21 10.06
N VAL A 32 11.06 6.98 10.57
CA VAL A 32 11.09 8.44 10.43
C VAL A 32 12.24 9.09 11.20
N GLU A 33 12.82 8.39 12.16
CA GLU A 33 13.95 8.86 12.94
C GLU A 33 15.27 8.32 12.40
N HIS A 34 15.33 7.01 12.18
CA HIS A 34 16.50 6.29 11.68
C HIS A 34 16.08 5.24 10.67
N GLY A 35 15.94 5.66 9.41
CA GLY A 35 15.55 4.80 8.31
C GLY A 35 16.71 4.38 7.43
N LEU A 36 16.56 4.62 6.12
CA LEU A 36 17.59 4.26 5.13
C LEU A 36 18.87 5.02 5.41
N TRP A 37 19.96 4.26 5.55
CA TRP A 37 21.30 4.78 5.91
C TRP A 37 21.29 5.66 7.17
N GLU A 38 20.49 5.24 8.15
CA GLU A 38 20.34 5.91 9.45
C GLU A 38 19.76 7.32 9.33
N LYS A 39 19.19 7.69 8.18
CA LYS A 39 18.58 9.00 7.96
C LYS A 39 17.07 8.94 8.13
N PRO A 40 16.45 10.05 8.52
CA PRO A 40 14.98 10.11 8.55
C PRO A 40 14.39 9.72 7.21
N THR A 41 13.45 8.78 7.21
CA THR A 41 12.91 8.19 5.99
C THR A 41 11.40 8.09 6.10
N VAL A 42 10.71 8.50 5.02
CA VAL A 42 9.27 8.29 4.87
C VAL A 42 9.05 7.05 4.02
N LEU A 43 8.23 6.14 4.54
CA LEU A 43 7.90 4.89 3.86
C LEU A 43 6.39 4.70 3.86
N ASN A 44 5.82 4.47 2.69
CA ASN A 44 4.40 4.22 2.52
C ASN A 44 4.18 3.13 1.49
N ASN A 45 3.00 2.50 1.53
CA ASN A 45 2.62 1.53 0.52
C ASN A 45 2.58 2.18 -0.86
N VAL A 46 2.86 1.39 -1.89
CA VAL A 46 2.86 1.85 -3.28
C VAL A 46 1.48 2.42 -3.66
N GLU A 47 0.41 1.76 -3.22
CA GLU A 47 -0.95 2.24 -3.52
C GLU A 47 -1.20 3.62 -2.92
N THR A 48 -0.71 3.88 -1.71
CA THR A 48 -0.78 5.22 -1.10
C THR A 48 -0.09 6.25 -1.97
N TYR A 49 1.14 5.97 -2.41
CA TYR A 49 1.88 6.89 -3.29
C TYR A 49 1.20 7.07 -4.63
N ALA A 50 0.60 6.01 -5.19
CA ALA A 50 -0.08 6.08 -6.48
C ALA A 50 -1.31 7.00 -6.43
N ASN A 51 -1.95 7.12 -5.28
CA ASN A 51 -3.13 7.98 -5.12
C ASN A 51 -2.77 9.46 -4.92
N VAL A 52 -1.56 9.76 -4.44
CA VAL A 52 -1.16 11.14 -4.11
C VAL A 52 -1.27 12.10 -5.30
N PRO A 53 -0.76 11.79 -6.51
CA PRO A 53 -0.88 12.71 -7.64
C PRO A 53 -2.32 13.07 -7.98
N MET A 54 -3.23 12.10 -7.94
CA MET A 54 -4.65 12.33 -8.25
C MET A 54 -5.30 13.22 -7.19
N ILE A 55 -4.96 13.00 -5.92
CA ILE A 55 -5.49 13.82 -4.82
C ILE A 55 -5.00 15.26 -4.96
N ILE A 56 -3.73 15.46 -5.30
CA ILE A 56 -3.17 16.80 -5.51
C ILE A 56 -3.86 17.51 -6.67
N GLN A 57 -4.10 16.80 -7.78
CA GLN A 57 -4.71 17.38 -8.97
C GLN A 57 -6.20 17.68 -8.79
N ARG A 58 -6.94 16.79 -8.13
CA ARG A 58 -8.40 16.84 -8.06
C ARG A 58 -8.94 17.31 -6.71
N GLY A 59 -8.07 17.37 -5.69
CA GLY A 59 -8.43 17.83 -4.36
C GLY A 59 -8.90 16.72 -3.43
N ALA A 60 -8.81 16.99 -2.14
CA ALA A 60 -9.17 16.03 -1.09
C ALA A 60 -10.67 15.71 -1.10
N GLU A 61 -11.52 16.68 -1.43
CA GLU A 61 -12.96 16.48 -1.47
C GLU A 61 -13.37 15.46 -2.54
N TRP A 62 -12.69 15.47 -3.68
CA TRP A 62 -12.91 14.48 -4.73
C TRP A 62 -12.62 13.06 -4.22
N TYR A 63 -11.49 12.86 -3.55
CA TYR A 63 -11.10 11.56 -3.02
C TYR A 63 -12.06 11.10 -1.91
N ARG A 64 -12.43 12.02 -1.04
CA ARG A 64 -13.36 11.75 0.07
C ARG A 64 -14.75 11.35 -0.42
N GLY A 65 -15.15 11.84 -1.59
CA GLY A 65 -16.43 11.50 -2.20
C GLY A 65 -16.51 10.10 -2.78
N ILE A 66 -15.40 9.38 -2.84
CA ILE A 66 -15.34 8.01 -3.35
C ILE A 66 -15.30 7.05 -2.15
N GLY A 67 -16.08 5.96 -2.21
CA GLY A 67 -16.10 4.98 -1.13
C GLY A 67 -17.12 5.35 -0.06
N THR A 68 -16.81 5.04 1.19
CA THR A 68 -17.69 5.31 2.33
C THR A 68 -17.19 6.50 3.13
N PRO A 69 -18.05 7.16 3.93
CA PRO A 69 -17.60 8.29 4.77
C PRO A 69 -16.48 7.90 5.74
N GLU A 70 -16.49 6.67 6.24
CA GLU A 70 -15.49 6.19 7.19
C GLU A 70 -14.22 5.68 6.52
N SER A 71 -14.34 5.20 5.27
CA SER A 71 -13.23 4.67 4.50
C SER A 71 -13.30 5.22 3.08
N PRO A 72 -12.86 6.46 2.87
CA PRO A 72 -12.92 7.06 1.54
C PRO A 72 -11.84 6.49 0.62
N GLY A 73 -12.05 6.69 -0.69
CA GLY A 73 -11.13 6.32 -1.73
C GLY A 73 -11.41 4.97 -2.35
N THR A 74 -10.40 4.43 -3.00
CA THR A 74 -10.45 3.16 -3.74
C THR A 74 -9.48 2.15 -3.15
N LYS A 75 -9.66 0.88 -3.56
CA LYS A 75 -8.74 -0.19 -3.18
C LYS A 75 -8.53 -1.13 -4.36
N ALA A 76 -7.28 -1.45 -4.62
CA ALA A 76 -6.91 -2.44 -5.61
C ALA A 76 -6.94 -3.84 -5.01
N PHE A 77 -7.50 -4.79 -5.74
CA PHE A 77 -7.58 -6.19 -5.33
C PHE A 77 -7.03 -7.10 -6.41
N ALA A 78 -6.19 -8.05 -5.98
CA ALA A 78 -5.78 -9.16 -6.83
C ALA A 78 -6.77 -10.31 -6.61
N LEU A 79 -7.55 -10.62 -7.65
CA LEU A 79 -8.61 -11.61 -7.57
C LEU A 79 -8.10 -12.97 -8.01
N THR A 80 -8.26 -13.98 -7.14
CA THR A 80 -7.95 -15.37 -7.43
C THR A 80 -8.99 -16.29 -6.77
N GLY A 81 -8.95 -17.58 -7.10
CA GLY A 81 -9.82 -18.56 -6.47
C GLY A 81 -11.21 -18.62 -7.10
N ASN A 82 -12.25 -18.65 -6.27
CA ASN A 82 -13.63 -18.85 -6.71
C ASN A 82 -14.24 -17.54 -7.25
N VAL A 83 -13.71 -17.06 -8.36
CA VAL A 83 -14.20 -15.86 -9.05
C VAL A 83 -14.38 -16.16 -10.54
N CYS A 84 -15.27 -15.42 -11.21
CA CYS A 84 -15.50 -15.62 -12.65
C CYS A 84 -14.27 -15.24 -13.47
N ASN A 85 -13.59 -14.17 -13.09
CA ASN A 85 -12.39 -13.68 -13.78
C ASN A 85 -11.31 -13.40 -12.74
N THR A 86 -10.11 -13.91 -13.00
CA THR A 86 -8.94 -13.58 -12.19
C THR A 86 -8.28 -12.33 -12.74
N GLY A 87 -7.59 -11.58 -11.90
CA GLY A 87 -6.87 -10.38 -12.31
C GLY A 87 -6.82 -9.32 -11.23
N LEU A 88 -6.45 -8.12 -11.65
CA LEU A 88 -6.35 -6.96 -10.77
C LEU A 88 -7.49 -5.99 -11.08
N ILE A 89 -8.22 -5.60 -10.04
CA ILE A 89 -9.29 -4.60 -10.16
C ILE A 89 -9.10 -3.50 -9.12
N GLU A 90 -9.64 -2.33 -9.42
CA GLU A 90 -9.71 -1.22 -8.48
C GLU A 90 -11.18 -0.85 -8.30
N VAL A 91 -11.65 -0.77 -7.06
CA VAL A 91 -13.04 -0.48 -6.73
C VAL A 91 -13.13 0.54 -5.61
N PRO A 92 -14.24 1.30 -5.52
CA PRO A 92 -14.47 2.16 -4.36
C PRO A 92 -14.49 1.35 -3.08
N MET A 93 -14.01 1.94 -1.99
CA MET A 93 -14.11 1.32 -0.67
C MET A 93 -15.58 1.04 -0.32
N GLY A 94 -15.81 -0.07 0.35
CA GLY A 94 -17.17 -0.50 0.67
C GLY A 94 -17.87 -1.26 -0.45
N TYR A 95 -17.20 -1.45 -1.58
CA TYR A 95 -17.76 -2.24 -2.69
C TYR A 95 -17.91 -3.70 -2.27
N ALA A 96 -19.13 -4.23 -2.45
CA ALA A 96 -19.43 -5.62 -2.11
C ALA A 96 -19.40 -6.49 -3.37
N SER A 97 -18.63 -7.57 -3.32
CA SER A 97 -18.55 -8.51 -4.44
C SER A 97 -19.79 -9.39 -4.57
N ALA A 98 -20.59 -9.52 -3.51
CA ALA A 98 -21.72 -10.45 -3.45
C ALA A 98 -22.83 -10.19 -4.49
N GLY A 99 -23.02 -8.93 -4.90
CA GLY A 99 -23.97 -8.56 -5.92
C GLY A 99 -23.38 -8.32 -7.31
N HIS A 100 -22.09 -8.59 -7.50
CA HIS A 100 -21.38 -8.27 -8.73
C HIS A 100 -20.57 -9.47 -9.20
N ARG A 101 -20.40 -9.57 -10.52
CA ARG A 101 -19.53 -10.59 -11.11
C ARG A 101 -18.08 -10.09 -11.11
N VAL A 102 -17.26 -10.83 -10.43
CA VAL A 102 -15.81 -10.60 -10.41
C VAL A 102 -15.06 -11.88 -10.74
#